data_4a57f31cc2e1b902a44f98d97e4c4807
#
_entry.id   4a57f31cc2e1b902a44f98d97e4c4807
#
_cell.length_a   1.000
_cell.length_b   1.000
_cell.length_c   1.000
_cell.angle_alpha   90.00
_cell.angle_beta   90.00
_cell.angle_gamma   90.00
#
_symmetry.space_group_name_H-M   'P 1'
#
loop_
_entity.id
_entity.type
_entity.pdbx_description
1 polymer ?
#
loop_
_entity_poly.entity_id
_entity_poly.type
_entity_poly.pdbx_seq_one_letter_code
_entity_poly.pdbx_strand_id
1 'polypeptide(L)'
;STTMISAKYDGVENVMSAAWVGLAGERKVVAYIGTQAFTRQLVEKSGYFVVQIPVVSQMATVLYAGGRSYADAPDKNDTIPFFYQPEFDLPLVAGCAGWLVCKVMPYPDIQQQHNLFMGDIVAAWSDDRVFRNGHWIFDDAPDELRTVHYVAGGQFYAIGKGSKFDHGPGQDRPSPVMRIADEMSAQQSG
;
A
#
# COMPACT_ATOMS: atom_id res chain seq x y z
N SER A 1 6.42 -3.63 7.36
CA SER A 1 6.99 -3.50 6.00
C SER A 1 6.94 -2.05 5.53
N THR A 2 7.75 -1.74 4.53
CA THR A 2 7.73 -0.43 3.87
C THR A 2 6.52 -0.35 2.97
N THR A 3 5.89 0.83 2.91
CA THR A 3 4.80 1.13 1.98
C THR A 3 5.03 2.48 1.33
N MET A 4 4.29 2.77 0.28
CA MET A 4 4.11 4.11 -0.26
C MET A 4 2.64 4.49 -0.18
N ILE A 5 2.37 5.78 0.07
CA ILE A 5 1.02 6.34 0.04
C ILE A 5 0.97 7.37 -1.08
N SER A 6 -0.02 7.23 -1.95
CA SER A 6 -0.33 8.24 -2.95
C SER A 6 -1.75 8.77 -2.81
N ALA A 7 -1.97 9.98 -3.29
CA ALA A 7 -3.27 10.63 -3.35
C ALA A 7 -3.29 11.65 -4.49
N LYS A 8 -4.51 12.04 -4.90
CA LYS A 8 -4.75 13.04 -5.94
C LYS A 8 -5.96 13.89 -5.58
N TYR A 9 -5.86 15.17 -5.84
CA TYR A 9 -6.97 16.13 -5.71
C TYR A 9 -6.76 17.29 -6.66
N ASP A 10 -7.79 17.67 -7.41
CA ASP A 10 -7.81 18.81 -8.33
C ASP A 10 -6.62 18.83 -9.31
N GLY A 11 -6.35 17.69 -9.94
CA GLY A 11 -5.24 17.51 -10.88
C GLY A 11 -3.85 17.43 -10.27
N VAL A 12 -3.70 17.69 -8.97
CA VAL A 12 -2.42 17.54 -8.24
C VAL A 12 -2.33 16.17 -7.61
N GLU A 13 -1.25 15.46 -7.88
CA GLU A 13 -0.99 14.13 -7.34
C GLU A 13 0.36 14.06 -6.65
N ASN A 14 0.50 13.19 -5.68
CA ASN A 14 1.76 12.94 -5.01
C ASN A 14 1.83 11.54 -4.43
N VAL A 15 3.07 11.05 -4.28
CA VAL A 15 3.41 9.84 -3.54
C VAL A 15 4.44 10.14 -2.47
N MET A 16 4.32 9.49 -1.32
CA MET A 16 5.26 9.54 -0.21
C MET A 16 5.57 8.13 0.29
N SER A 17 6.72 7.94 0.89
CA SER A 17 7.03 6.73 1.64
C SER A 17 6.37 6.76 3.01
N ALA A 18 5.86 5.63 3.47
CA ALA A 18 5.21 5.48 4.75
C ALA A 18 5.63 4.15 5.42
N ALA A 19 6.20 4.25 6.63
CA ALA A 19 6.60 3.08 7.42
C ALA A 19 5.50 2.61 8.36
N TRP A 20 4.60 3.49 8.77
CA TRP A 20 3.58 3.21 9.79
C TRP A 20 2.21 3.04 9.14
N VAL A 21 2.06 1.91 8.47
CA VAL A 21 0.81 1.48 7.84
C VAL A 21 0.55 0.04 8.25
N GLY A 22 -0.68 -0.26 8.60
CA GLY A 22 -1.09 -1.61 8.99
C GLY A 22 -2.55 -1.89 8.69
N LEU A 23 -2.91 -3.17 8.68
CA LEU A 23 -4.30 -3.58 8.64
C LEU A 23 -4.96 -3.36 10.00
N ALA A 24 -6.16 -2.82 10.01
CA ALA A 24 -6.97 -2.55 11.20
C ALA A 24 -8.29 -3.35 11.18
N GLY A 25 -8.26 -4.52 10.56
CA GLY A 25 -9.39 -5.42 10.36
C GLY A 25 -9.36 -6.03 8.96
N GLU A 26 -10.43 -6.71 8.58
CA GLU A 26 -10.48 -7.48 7.33
C GLU A 26 -10.39 -6.58 6.08
N ARG A 27 -11.01 -5.40 6.14
CA ARG A 27 -11.08 -4.44 5.02
C ARG A 27 -10.69 -3.02 5.41
N LYS A 28 -9.88 -2.88 6.45
CA LYS A 28 -9.49 -1.57 6.97
C LYS A 28 -7.98 -1.45 7.05
N VAL A 29 -7.52 -0.24 6.75
CA VAL A 29 -6.12 0.17 6.90
C VAL A 29 -6.05 1.32 7.88
N VAL A 30 -5.02 1.33 8.71
CA VAL A 30 -4.59 2.51 9.46
C VAL A 30 -3.25 2.97 8.92
N ALA A 31 -3.11 4.28 8.68
CA ALA A 31 -1.89 4.90 8.19
C ALA A 31 -1.57 6.16 8.99
N TYR A 32 -0.32 6.32 9.41
CA TYR A 32 0.16 7.59 9.93
C TYR A 32 0.55 8.52 8.77
N ILE A 33 -0.11 9.68 8.67
CA ILE A 33 0.19 10.71 7.68
C ILE A 33 0.39 12.04 8.41
N GLY A 34 1.66 12.38 8.64
CA GLY A 34 2.04 13.54 9.44
C GLY A 34 1.61 14.87 8.82
N THR A 35 1.46 15.90 9.65
CA THR A 35 1.03 17.25 9.23
C THR A 35 1.98 17.90 8.22
N GLN A 36 3.26 17.51 8.22
CA GLN A 36 4.26 18.05 7.28
C GLN A 36 4.23 17.37 5.91
N ALA A 37 3.49 16.27 5.76
CA ALA A 37 3.42 15.55 4.51
C ALA A 37 2.47 16.26 3.52
N PHE A 38 3.01 16.66 2.36
CA PHE A 38 2.18 17.26 1.30
C PHE A 38 1.00 16.36 0.90
N THR A 39 1.21 15.05 0.86
CA THR A 39 0.18 14.05 0.52
C THR A 39 -1.03 14.16 1.45
N ARG A 40 -0.84 14.55 2.72
CA ARG A 40 -1.94 14.67 3.70
C ARG A 40 -3.05 15.58 3.21
N GLN A 41 -2.73 16.77 2.71
CA GLN A 41 -3.75 17.69 2.23
C GLN A 41 -4.53 17.14 1.02
N LEU A 42 -3.90 16.32 0.18
CA LEU A 42 -4.58 15.65 -0.92
C LEU A 42 -5.54 14.58 -0.40
N VAL A 43 -5.12 13.81 0.61
CA VAL A 43 -5.97 12.80 1.28
C VAL A 43 -7.17 13.44 1.97
N GLU A 44 -6.95 14.52 2.73
CA GLU A 44 -8.01 15.24 3.43
C GLU A 44 -9.05 15.84 2.48
N LYS A 45 -8.61 16.35 1.33
CA LYS A 45 -9.49 16.98 0.32
C LYS A 45 -10.20 15.96 -0.55
N SER A 46 -9.51 14.92 -1.00
CA SER A 46 -10.09 13.90 -1.88
C SER A 46 -10.94 12.87 -1.13
N GLY A 47 -10.63 12.62 0.14
CA GLY A 47 -11.20 11.53 0.91
C GLY A 47 -10.68 10.14 0.49
N TYR A 48 -9.58 10.08 -0.27
CA TYR A 48 -8.98 8.83 -0.73
C TYR A 48 -7.45 8.82 -0.59
N PHE A 49 -6.91 7.64 -0.40
CA PHE A 49 -5.48 7.37 -0.53
C PHE A 49 -5.23 5.94 -1.04
N VAL A 50 -4.08 5.73 -1.65
CA VAL A 50 -3.65 4.40 -2.08
C VAL A 50 -2.48 3.97 -1.23
N VAL A 51 -2.56 2.77 -0.64
CA VAL A 51 -1.41 2.10 -0.01
C VAL A 51 -0.80 1.15 -1.03
N GLN A 52 0.51 1.22 -1.19
CA GLN A 52 1.26 0.45 -2.18
C GLN A 52 2.41 -0.28 -1.52
N ILE A 53 2.66 -1.50 -1.97
CA ILE A 53 3.65 -2.42 -1.39
C ILE A 53 4.86 -2.48 -2.33
N PRO A 54 5.93 -1.69 -2.07
CA PRO A 54 7.11 -1.68 -2.91
C PRO A 54 7.93 -2.96 -2.76
N VAL A 55 8.73 -3.21 -3.77
CA VAL A 55 9.62 -4.36 -3.89
C VAL A 55 11.10 -3.94 -4.00
N VAL A 56 12.01 -4.90 -3.99
CA VAL A 56 13.47 -4.67 -4.04
C VAL A 56 13.87 -3.74 -5.20
N SER A 57 13.33 -3.93 -6.40
CA SER A 57 13.61 -3.07 -7.55
C SER A 57 13.20 -1.61 -7.37
N GLN A 58 12.39 -1.30 -6.35
CA GLN A 58 11.86 0.04 -6.08
C GLN A 58 12.50 0.75 -4.88
N MET A 59 13.56 0.20 -4.28
CA MET A 59 14.21 0.82 -3.11
C MET A 59 14.62 2.28 -3.37
N ALA A 60 15.15 2.59 -4.56
CA ALA A 60 15.49 3.95 -4.95
C ALA A 60 14.24 4.85 -5.02
N THR A 61 13.14 4.36 -5.59
CA THR A 61 11.85 5.08 -5.65
C THR A 61 11.31 5.37 -4.25
N VAL A 62 11.40 4.40 -3.33
CA VAL A 62 10.99 4.58 -1.92
C VAL A 62 11.78 5.70 -1.26
N LEU A 63 13.11 5.68 -1.38
CA LEU A 63 13.96 6.74 -0.82
C LEU A 63 13.66 8.10 -1.45
N TYR A 64 13.50 8.15 -2.74
CA TYR A 64 13.20 9.37 -3.47
C TYR A 64 11.85 9.96 -3.08
N ALA A 65 10.81 9.12 -3.04
CA ALA A 65 9.45 9.53 -2.64
C ALA A 65 9.37 10.03 -1.19
N GLY A 66 10.18 9.45 -0.28
CA GLY A 66 10.23 9.83 1.13
C GLY A 66 11.16 10.99 1.43
N GLY A 67 12.21 11.20 0.64
CA GLY A 67 13.26 12.19 0.88
C GLY A 67 12.96 13.59 0.36
N ARG A 68 11.89 13.77 -0.43
CA ARG A 68 11.53 15.06 -1.05
C ARG A 68 10.06 15.38 -0.83
N SER A 69 9.78 16.61 -0.39
CA SER A 69 8.42 17.14 -0.38
C SER A 69 8.01 17.63 -1.77
N TYR A 70 6.78 17.38 -2.18
CA TYR A 70 6.22 17.96 -3.40
C TYR A 70 6.16 19.49 -3.33
N ALA A 71 5.98 20.06 -2.14
CA ALA A 71 5.97 21.50 -1.95
C ALA A 71 7.30 22.17 -2.35
N ASP A 72 8.42 21.45 -2.14
CA ASP A 72 9.77 21.95 -2.43
C ASP A 72 10.28 21.50 -3.81
N ALA A 73 9.73 20.41 -4.36
CA ALA A 73 10.11 19.81 -5.63
C ALA A 73 8.85 19.31 -6.36
N PRO A 74 8.10 20.19 -7.04
CA PRO A 74 6.86 19.79 -7.75
C PRO A 74 7.09 18.79 -8.88
N ASP A 75 8.30 18.73 -9.43
CA ASP A 75 8.74 17.79 -10.47
C ASP A 75 9.12 16.40 -9.93
N LYS A 76 9.03 16.18 -8.61
CA LYS A 76 9.44 14.90 -8.01
C LYS A 76 8.71 13.68 -8.58
N ASN A 77 7.50 13.87 -9.04
CA ASN A 77 6.68 12.79 -9.58
C ASN A 77 6.99 12.46 -11.05
N ASP A 78 7.69 13.33 -11.78
CA ASP A 78 7.95 13.17 -13.21
C ASP A 78 8.78 11.91 -13.53
N THR A 79 9.56 11.44 -12.57
CA THR A 79 10.40 10.24 -12.70
C THR A 79 9.78 8.98 -12.09
N ILE A 80 8.61 9.10 -11.43
CA ILE A 80 7.91 7.97 -10.81
C ILE A 80 6.83 7.48 -11.79
N PRO A 81 6.93 6.24 -12.29
CA PRO A 81 5.97 5.73 -13.25
C PRO A 81 4.64 5.45 -12.55
N PHE A 82 3.61 6.22 -12.89
CA PHE A 82 2.25 5.99 -12.46
C PHE A 82 1.41 5.28 -13.52
N PHE A 83 0.44 4.51 -13.07
CA PHE A 83 -0.69 4.05 -13.88
C PHE A 83 -2.01 4.30 -13.13
N TYR A 84 -3.13 4.18 -13.82
CA TYR A 84 -4.45 4.48 -13.28
C TYR A 84 -5.41 3.35 -13.60
N GLN A 85 -6.36 3.12 -12.72
CA GLN A 85 -7.47 2.22 -12.98
C GLN A 85 -8.69 3.02 -13.43
N PRO A 86 -9.53 2.50 -14.35
CA PRO A 86 -10.65 3.25 -14.91
C PRO A 86 -11.64 3.80 -13.87
N GLU A 87 -11.81 3.09 -12.75
CA GLU A 87 -12.75 3.44 -11.69
C GLU A 87 -12.21 4.50 -10.72
N PHE A 88 -10.89 4.73 -10.73
CA PHE A 88 -10.23 5.61 -9.75
C PHE A 88 -9.19 6.51 -10.42
N ASP A 89 -9.41 7.83 -10.36
CA ASP A 89 -8.40 8.82 -10.77
C ASP A 89 -7.36 9.03 -9.66
N LEU A 90 -6.65 7.94 -9.31
CA LEU A 90 -5.63 7.92 -8.28
C LEU A 90 -4.32 7.35 -8.83
N PRO A 91 -3.16 7.96 -8.53
CA PRO A 91 -1.87 7.49 -9.04
C PRO A 91 -1.43 6.21 -8.32
N LEU A 92 -1.24 5.14 -9.10
CA LEU A 92 -0.68 3.88 -8.64
C LEU A 92 0.76 3.78 -9.17
N VAL A 93 1.73 3.56 -8.29
CA VAL A 93 3.13 3.40 -8.69
C VAL A 93 3.32 2.05 -9.36
N ALA A 94 3.79 2.07 -10.61
CA ALA A 94 4.03 0.83 -11.36
C ALA A 94 5.13 -0.01 -10.72
N GLY A 95 4.98 -1.34 -10.78
CA GLY A 95 5.97 -2.30 -10.31
C GLY A 95 5.91 -2.67 -8.82
N CYS A 96 4.94 -2.17 -8.05
CA CYS A 96 4.68 -2.64 -6.69
C CYS A 96 4.12 -4.08 -6.68
N ALA A 97 4.24 -4.77 -5.55
CA ALA A 97 3.64 -6.08 -5.35
C ALA A 97 2.12 -6.03 -5.16
N GLY A 98 1.59 -4.88 -4.73
CA GLY A 98 0.16 -4.70 -4.52
C GLY A 98 -0.24 -3.25 -4.26
N TRP A 99 -1.53 -2.98 -4.48
CA TRP A 99 -2.15 -1.66 -4.35
C TRP A 99 -3.51 -1.80 -3.65
N LEU A 100 -3.75 -0.95 -2.65
CA LEU A 100 -5.00 -0.89 -1.90
C LEU A 100 -5.56 0.52 -2.01
N VAL A 101 -6.67 0.70 -2.69
CA VAL A 101 -7.41 1.98 -2.70
C VAL A 101 -8.26 2.05 -1.45
N CYS A 102 -8.04 3.08 -0.66
CA CYS A 102 -8.68 3.29 0.62
C CYS A 102 -9.53 4.57 0.60
N LYS A 103 -10.79 4.44 0.97
CA LYS A 103 -11.67 5.57 1.24
C LYS A 103 -11.52 5.97 2.70
N VAL A 104 -11.21 7.24 2.95
CA VAL A 104 -11.00 7.77 4.31
C VAL A 104 -12.26 7.62 5.14
N MET A 105 -12.12 7.04 6.32
CA MET A 105 -13.18 7.00 7.35
C MET A 105 -13.17 8.33 8.13
N PRO A 106 -14.33 8.95 8.37
CA PRO A 106 -14.40 10.29 8.95
C PRO A 106 -14.20 10.27 10.47
N TYR A 107 -12.96 10.15 10.91
CA TYR A 107 -12.56 10.28 12.32
C TYR A 107 -11.68 11.52 12.52
N PRO A 108 -12.24 12.75 12.43
CA PRO A 108 -11.47 13.99 12.43
C PRO A 108 -10.61 14.17 13.68
N ASP A 109 -11.08 13.77 14.85
CA ASP A 109 -10.31 13.89 16.09
C ASP A 109 -9.04 13.04 16.07
N ILE A 110 -9.13 11.79 15.57
CA ILE A 110 -7.99 10.88 15.44
C ILE A 110 -7.03 11.39 14.38
N GLN A 111 -7.55 11.92 13.28
CA GLN A 111 -6.75 12.48 12.20
C GLN A 111 -5.98 13.72 12.64
N GLN A 112 -6.64 14.63 13.39
CA GLN A 112 -6.02 15.89 13.80
C GLN A 112 -5.11 15.74 15.02
N GLN A 113 -5.50 14.94 16.01
CA GLN A 113 -4.72 14.79 17.25
C GLN A 113 -3.58 13.79 17.13
N HIS A 114 -3.75 12.73 16.31
CA HIS A 114 -2.81 11.61 16.24
C HIS A 114 -2.22 11.38 14.86
N ASN A 115 -2.61 12.15 13.83
CA ASN A 115 -2.18 11.97 12.44
C ASN A 115 -2.51 10.57 11.87
N LEU A 116 -3.49 9.88 12.43
CA LEU A 116 -3.91 8.55 12.02
C LEU A 116 -5.12 8.65 11.10
N PHE A 117 -4.97 8.11 9.91
CA PHE A 117 -6.02 7.98 8.91
C PHE A 117 -6.45 6.53 8.83
N MET A 118 -7.72 6.28 9.10
CA MET A 118 -8.33 4.98 8.82
C MET A 118 -9.01 5.03 7.47
N GLY A 119 -8.89 3.97 6.69
CA GLY A 119 -9.52 3.84 5.39
C GLY A 119 -10.18 2.49 5.21
N ASP A 120 -11.37 2.48 4.62
CA ASP A 120 -11.99 1.28 4.08
C ASP A 120 -11.33 0.93 2.75
N ILE A 121 -10.86 -0.31 2.59
CA ILE A 121 -10.34 -0.81 1.32
C ILE A 121 -11.52 -1.00 0.37
N VAL A 122 -11.58 -0.19 -0.67
CA VAL A 122 -12.67 -0.21 -1.68
C VAL A 122 -12.25 -0.91 -2.96
N ALA A 123 -10.94 -1.03 -3.23
CA ALA A 123 -10.39 -1.81 -4.32
C ALA A 123 -8.97 -2.28 -3.98
N ALA A 124 -8.55 -3.39 -4.56
CA ALA A 124 -7.22 -3.95 -4.38
C ALA A 124 -6.76 -4.71 -5.63
N TRP A 125 -5.47 -4.58 -5.95
CA TRP A 125 -4.79 -5.34 -7.00
C TRP A 125 -3.46 -5.85 -6.50
N SER A 126 -2.97 -6.91 -7.09
CA SER A 126 -1.66 -7.48 -6.80
C SER A 126 -0.96 -7.92 -8.08
N ASP A 127 0.36 -7.97 -8.03
CA ASP A 127 1.16 -8.61 -9.06
C ASP A 127 1.02 -10.14 -8.94
N ASP A 128 0.50 -10.80 -9.95
CA ASP A 128 0.23 -12.24 -9.96
C ASP A 128 1.51 -13.10 -9.96
N ARG A 129 2.67 -12.49 -10.17
CA ARG A 129 3.96 -13.16 -10.02
C ARG A 129 4.33 -13.41 -8.56
N VAL A 130 3.79 -12.64 -7.63
CA VAL A 130 4.09 -12.71 -6.19
C VAL A 130 2.89 -12.96 -5.30
N PHE A 131 1.67 -12.85 -5.83
CA PHE A 131 0.45 -13.08 -5.06
C PHE A 131 -0.60 -13.80 -5.92
N ARG A 132 -0.98 -15.01 -5.53
CA ARG A 132 -2.04 -15.80 -6.18
C ARG A 132 -2.88 -16.56 -5.17
N ASN A 133 -4.16 -16.71 -5.46
CA ASN A 133 -5.10 -17.51 -4.65
C ASN A 133 -5.07 -17.09 -3.16
N GLY A 134 -4.97 -15.80 -2.87
CA GLY A 134 -4.92 -15.27 -1.50
C GLY A 134 -3.58 -15.47 -0.77
N HIS A 135 -2.53 -15.93 -1.45
CA HIS A 135 -1.23 -16.22 -0.86
C HIS A 135 -0.07 -15.46 -1.51
N TRP A 136 0.88 -15.03 -0.70
CA TRP A 136 2.19 -14.60 -1.16
C TRP A 136 3.02 -15.82 -1.58
N ILE A 137 3.65 -15.74 -2.76
CA ILE A 137 4.44 -16.82 -3.37
C ILE A 137 5.87 -16.36 -3.66
N PHE A 138 6.49 -15.67 -2.72
CA PHE A 138 7.85 -15.10 -2.89
C PHE A 138 8.96 -16.14 -3.10
N ASP A 139 8.77 -17.40 -2.68
CA ASP A 139 9.80 -18.42 -2.83
C ASP A 139 10.06 -18.77 -4.31
N ASP A 140 9.03 -18.64 -5.16
CA ASP A 140 9.11 -18.92 -6.60
C ASP A 140 9.29 -17.64 -7.45
N ALA A 141 9.33 -16.47 -6.82
CA ALA A 141 9.44 -15.18 -7.50
C ALA A 141 10.91 -14.73 -7.60
N PRO A 142 11.25 -13.93 -8.64
CA PRO A 142 12.55 -13.27 -8.71
C PRO A 142 12.81 -12.40 -7.47
N ASP A 143 14.07 -12.33 -7.03
CA ASP A 143 14.45 -11.61 -5.80
C ASP A 143 14.10 -10.11 -5.86
N GLU A 144 14.12 -9.50 -7.03
CA GLU A 144 13.74 -8.10 -7.25
C GLU A 144 12.26 -7.80 -6.97
N LEU A 145 11.41 -8.83 -6.92
CA LEU A 145 9.97 -8.72 -6.59
C LEU A 145 9.65 -9.01 -5.12
N ARG A 146 10.64 -9.31 -4.30
CA ARG A 146 10.45 -9.50 -2.85
C ARG A 146 10.13 -8.17 -2.20
N THR A 147 9.19 -8.16 -1.24
CA THR A 147 8.87 -6.96 -0.48
C THR A 147 10.02 -6.56 0.44
N VAL A 148 10.07 -5.28 0.79
CA VAL A 148 11.19 -4.69 1.53
C VAL A 148 10.76 -4.13 2.89
N HIS A 149 11.68 -4.14 3.84
CA HIS A 149 11.59 -3.48 5.12
C HIS A 149 12.70 -2.42 5.22
N TYR A 150 12.32 -1.15 5.31
CA TYR A 150 13.26 -0.06 5.53
C TYR A 150 13.55 0.09 7.02
N VAL A 151 14.82 0.20 7.37
CA VAL A 151 15.25 0.38 8.76
C VAL A 151 15.64 1.82 9.04
N ALA A 152 16.70 2.29 8.45
CA ALA A 152 17.19 3.67 8.54
C ALA A 152 18.40 3.85 7.62
N GLY A 153 18.78 5.12 7.33
CA GLY A 153 20.05 5.42 6.65
C GLY A 153 20.21 4.80 5.25
N GLY A 154 19.11 4.53 4.55
CA GLY A 154 19.15 3.87 3.24
C GLY A 154 19.24 2.34 3.32
N GLN A 155 19.19 1.74 4.53
CA GLN A 155 19.25 0.30 4.71
C GLN A 155 17.89 -0.36 4.55
N PHE A 156 17.80 -1.33 3.65
CA PHE A 156 16.63 -2.18 3.44
C PHE A 156 16.97 -3.65 3.71
N TYR A 157 15.95 -4.40 4.13
CA TYR A 157 15.96 -5.85 4.14
C TYR A 157 14.84 -6.37 3.26
N ALA A 158 15.17 -7.30 2.36
CA ALA A 158 14.15 -8.00 1.59
C ALA A 158 13.55 -9.13 2.44
N ILE A 159 12.28 -9.47 2.18
CA ILE A 159 11.68 -10.66 2.76
C ILE A 159 12.48 -11.89 2.33
N GLY A 160 12.80 -12.75 3.30
CA GLY A 160 13.60 -13.96 3.08
C GLY A 160 12.78 -15.15 2.59
N LYS A 161 13.40 -16.34 2.67
CA LYS A 161 12.74 -17.60 2.35
C LYS A 161 11.61 -17.88 3.33
N GLY A 162 10.48 -18.37 2.82
CA GLY A 162 9.34 -18.77 3.63
C GLY A 162 9.65 -19.98 4.51
N SER A 163 8.99 -20.04 5.68
CA SER A 163 8.97 -21.21 6.54
C SER A 163 7.53 -21.54 6.91
N LYS A 164 7.13 -22.76 6.69
CA LYS A 164 5.80 -23.25 7.07
C LYS A 164 5.92 -24.06 8.35
N PHE A 165 5.13 -23.69 9.35
CA PHE A 165 4.98 -24.46 10.58
C PHE A 165 3.66 -25.24 10.50
N ASP A 166 3.69 -26.50 10.93
CA ASP A 166 2.48 -27.31 11.06
C ASP A 166 1.78 -26.91 12.37
N HIS A 167 0.54 -26.46 12.23
CA HIS A 167 -0.28 -26.06 13.37
C HIS A 167 -1.03 -27.23 14.02
N GLY A 168 -0.83 -28.47 13.54
CA GLY A 168 -1.55 -29.65 14.00
C GLY A 168 -3.00 -29.75 13.49
N PRO A 169 -3.66 -30.89 13.72
CA PRO A 169 -5.02 -31.12 13.20
C PRO A 169 -6.05 -30.16 13.79
N GLY A 170 -6.87 -29.56 12.93
CA GLY A 170 -8.01 -28.71 13.31
C GLY A 170 -7.78 -27.21 13.26
N GLN A 171 -6.62 -26.73 12.82
CA GLN A 171 -6.33 -25.29 12.67
C GLN A 171 -6.33 -24.79 11.23
N ASP A 172 -6.71 -25.61 10.27
CA ASP A 172 -6.91 -25.20 8.86
C ASP A 172 -8.20 -24.36 8.71
N ARG A 173 -8.24 -23.22 9.41
CA ARG A 173 -9.25 -22.21 9.13
C ARG A 173 -8.72 -21.33 8.00
N PRO A 174 -9.49 -21.15 6.90
CA PRO A 174 -9.11 -20.18 5.88
C PRO A 174 -8.91 -18.82 6.56
N SER A 175 -7.81 -18.14 6.22
CA SER A 175 -7.55 -16.81 6.79
C SER A 175 -8.73 -15.87 6.44
N PRO A 176 -9.02 -14.86 7.27
CA PRO A 176 -10.04 -13.86 6.93
C PRO A 176 -9.86 -13.27 5.53
N VAL A 177 -8.61 -13.08 5.09
CA VAL A 177 -8.28 -12.57 3.76
C VAL A 177 -8.72 -13.52 2.64
N MET A 178 -8.61 -14.84 2.85
CA MET A 178 -9.08 -15.82 1.84
C MET A 178 -10.60 -15.81 1.71
N ARG A 179 -11.33 -15.68 2.82
CA ARG A 179 -12.80 -15.56 2.78
C ARG A 179 -13.26 -14.34 1.99
N ILE A 180 -12.58 -13.22 2.14
CA ILE A 180 -12.88 -11.98 1.39
C ILE A 180 -12.59 -12.17 -0.11
N ALA A 181 -11.48 -12.81 -0.46
CA ALA A 181 -11.15 -13.08 -1.86
C ALA A 181 -12.20 -13.98 -2.52
N ASP A 182 -12.68 -15.01 -1.82
CA ASP A 182 -13.73 -15.91 -2.29
C ASP A 182 -15.08 -15.18 -2.44
N GLU A 183 -15.44 -14.32 -1.47
CA GLU A 183 -16.67 -13.51 -1.52
C GLU A 183 -16.63 -12.47 -2.66
N MET A 184 -15.49 -11.82 -2.90
CA MET A 184 -15.32 -10.87 -4.00
C MET A 184 -15.37 -11.58 -5.37
N SER A 185 -14.78 -12.77 -5.49
CA SER A 185 -14.83 -13.58 -6.70
C SER A 185 -16.25 -14.07 -7.01
N ALA A 186 -17.02 -14.43 -5.99
CA ALA A 186 -18.41 -14.85 -6.14
C ALA A 186 -19.33 -13.70 -6.59
N GLN A 187 -19.07 -12.47 -6.16
CA GLN A 187 -19.83 -11.27 -6.57
C GLN A 187 -19.54 -10.81 -8.01
N GLN A 188 -18.38 -11.18 -8.57
CA GLN A 188 -18.03 -10.88 -9.97
C GLN A 188 -18.55 -11.92 -10.98
N SER A 189 -19.05 -13.05 -10.49
CA SER A 189 -19.52 -14.18 -11.32
C SER A 189 -21.04 -14.27 -11.41
N GLY A 190 -21.79 -13.36 -10.81
CA GLY A 190 -23.26 -13.25 -10.82
C GLY A 190 -23.73 -11.96 -11.45
#